data_76f80a86d021f0642432d9bb6c839574
#
_entry.id   76f80a86d021f0642432d9bb6c839574
#
_cell.length_a   1.000
_cell.length_b   1.000
_cell.length_c   1.000
_cell.angle_alpha   90.00
_cell.angle_beta   90.00
_cell.angle_gamma   90.00
#
_symmetry.space_group_name_H-M   'P 1'
#
loop_
_entity.id
_entity.type
_entity.pdbx_description
1 polymer ?
#
loop_
_entity_poly.entity_id
_entity_poly.type
_entity_poly.pdbx_seq_one_letter_code
_entity_poly.pdbx_strand_id
1 'polypeptide(L)'
;MELCLLKLHRLPRVFPVVLLVLLWASCGDQFRPVATPLTPPPPDPEATHFVFVIDGNGFATNANGTVNPGSSTRIDVSGDTNIGIAQIGLGPVHAALLPNGTRIYVANSLEDTVSSYAPSNATAVTTTSLIAGSIPVFVETTESGTVYVANFGNNTVSAISVVSNVVSNTMNVGIAPVALAETPNGQKVYVANQGDNGTNGSVSSISTVDKSVNLTIAGATWLSPRSVAVRSDSQRAYALDTGNSTLTAINTSTDAVTGVVPASSIGTGADFMRYDAKLNRLYVTSSTGATLSILDASADPPVALTVAPITISAALPASGQTDPCSGAAVNPVSIATLPDGTRAYVGSYRFVPPSGALCSQISVINTSSNTIIATISLGSTTVDMANPKPTGCNTAASIPATPPFARFSVSLAASADSSRVYAANCDARNTAIVRTLDNALVLNLPAPLSDFKTANGSAPPPQNPVFILAGT
;
A
#
# COMPACT_ATOMS: atom_id res chain seq x y z
N MET A 1 17.92 25.61 45.95
CA MET A 1 19.05 26.54 45.77
C MET A 1 19.10 27.36 47.04
N GLU A 2 19.83 26.88 48.04
CA GLU A 2 20.35 27.63 49.15
C GLU A 2 20.99 26.69 50.16
N LEU A 3 22.10 27.12 50.67
CA LEU A 3 22.93 26.65 51.80
C LEU A 3 23.78 25.40 51.61
N CYS A 4 25.00 25.66 51.23
CA CYS A 4 26.16 25.07 51.91
C CYS A 4 27.32 26.05 51.96
N LEU A 5 27.23 27.09 52.83
CA LEU A 5 28.35 27.90 53.28
C LEU A 5 28.69 27.50 54.71
N LEU A 6 29.53 26.50 54.83
CA LEU A 6 30.20 26.19 56.11
C LEU A 6 31.53 26.95 56.19
N LYS A 7 31.62 27.83 57.18
CA LYS A 7 32.81 28.58 57.55
C LYS A 7 33.97 27.63 57.88
N LEU A 8 35.00 27.64 57.05
CA LEU A 8 36.30 27.04 57.34
C LEU A 8 37.14 28.02 58.19
N HIS A 9 37.33 27.71 59.43
CA HIS A 9 38.37 28.29 60.27
C HIS A 9 39.34 27.20 60.76
N ARG A 10 40.58 27.25 60.21
CA ARG A 10 41.85 26.67 60.69
C ARG A 10 41.91 25.12 60.74
N LEU A 11 42.37 24.50 59.68
CA LEU A 11 43.01 23.16 59.69
C LEU A 11 44.32 23.18 58.87
N PRO A 12 45.33 22.37 59.27
CA PRO A 12 46.69 22.44 58.72
C PRO A 12 46.77 21.91 57.25
N ARG A 13 47.74 22.42 56.52
CA ARG A 13 47.91 22.37 55.08
C ARG A 13 48.02 21.00 54.38
N VAL A 14 47.85 19.89 55.06
CA VAL A 14 47.97 18.54 54.47
C VAL A 14 46.64 17.85 54.21
N PHE A 15 45.54 18.34 54.80
CA PHE A 15 44.22 17.72 54.67
C PHE A 15 43.38 18.10 53.45
N PRO A 16 43.64 19.20 52.68
CA PRO A 16 42.73 19.57 51.60
C PRO A 16 42.81 18.68 50.36
N VAL A 17 43.94 17.99 50.12
CA VAL A 17 44.11 17.15 48.91
C VAL A 17 43.38 15.82 49.02
N VAL A 18 43.35 15.20 50.19
CA VAL A 18 42.63 13.96 50.45
C VAL A 18 41.13 14.19 50.46
N LEU A 19 40.67 15.32 50.99
CA LEU A 19 39.25 15.68 51.02
C LEU A 19 38.73 16.03 49.60
N LEU A 20 39.59 16.63 48.75
CA LEU A 20 39.21 16.93 47.37
C LEU A 20 39.09 15.65 46.50
N VAL A 21 39.92 14.62 46.75
CA VAL A 21 39.87 13.35 46.02
C VAL A 21 38.67 12.52 46.49
N LEU A 22 38.30 12.60 47.76
CA LEU A 22 37.07 11.90 48.26
C LEU A 22 35.78 12.58 47.81
N LEU A 23 35.80 13.90 47.57
CA LEU A 23 34.63 14.61 46.99
C LEU A 23 34.44 14.35 45.52
N TRP A 24 35.51 14.01 44.77
CA TRP A 24 35.41 13.62 43.37
C TRP A 24 34.95 12.17 43.19
N ALA A 25 35.18 11.30 44.17
CA ALA A 25 34.71 9.89 44.12
C ALA A 25 33.24 9.72 44.46
N SER A 26 32.61 10.72 45.11
CA SER A 26 31.21 10.58 45.57
C SER A 26 30.18 11.33 44.68
N CYS A 27 30.60 12.10 43.72
CA CYS A 27 29.68 12.80 42.81
C CYS A 27 29.39 12.11 41.47
N GLY A 28 29.90 10.89 41.28
CA GLY A 28 29.84 10.22 39.96
C GLY A 28 28.59 9.35 39.72
N ASP A 29 27.83 8.97 40.74
CA ASP A 29 26.86 7.89 40.60
C ASP A 29 25.40 8.19 40.99
N GLN A 30 25.05 9.44 41.29
CA GLN A 30 23.69 9.75 41.74
C GLN A 30 22.79 10.50 40.72
N PHE A 31 23.25 10.75 39.50
CA PHE A 31 22.41 11.25 38.41
C PHE A 31 22.55 10.40 37.15
N ARG A 32 22.35 9.10 37.26
CA ARG A 32 21.74 8.39 36.14
C ARG A 32 20.26 8.77 36.20
N PRO A 33 19.71 9.45 35.17
CA PRO A 33 18.29 9.44 35.02
C PRO A 33 17.93 7.94 34.91
N VAL A 34 17.25 7.42 35.91
CA VAL A 34 16.52 6.17 35.74
C VAL A 34 15.58 6.50 34.60
N ALA A 35 15.91 6.04 33.38
CA ALA A 35 14.94 5.96 32.35
C ALA A 35 13.89 5.01 32.93
N THR A 36 12.87 5.57 33.58
CA THR A 36 11.64 4.83 33.79
C THR A 36 11.29 4.35 32.41
N PRO A 37 11.18 3.04 32.17
CA PRO A 37 10.62 2.57 30.92
C PRO A 37 9.34 3.37 30.77
N LEU A 38 9.23 4.12 29.66
CA LEU A 38 7.97 4.72 29.29
C LEU A 38 7.00 3.54 29.35
N THR A 39 6.13 3.53 30.33
CA THR A 39 5.01 2.59 30.34
C THR A 39 4.39 2.75 28.97
N PRO A 40 4.24 1.68 28.17
CA PRO A 40 3.49 1.77 26.95
C PRO A 40 2.23 2.56 27.26
N PRO A 41 1.81 3.53 26.45
CA PRO A 41 0.53 4.17 26.65
C PRO A 41 -0.49 3.06 26.87
N PRO A 42 -1.39 3.20 27.87
CA PRO A 42 -2.43 2.20 28.07
C PRO A 42 -3.08 1.95 26.70
N PRO A 43 -3.35 0.70 26.34
CA PRO A 43 -4.04 0.40 25.10
C PRO A 43 -5.27 1.29 25.05
N ASP A 44 -5.46 1.97 23.92
CA ASP A 44 -6.64 2.80 23.70
C ASP A 44 -7.86 1.92 23.98
N PRO A 45 -8.69 2.23 24.99
CA PRO A 45 -9.80 1.37 25.38
C PRO A 45 -10.85 1.23 24.27
N GLU A 46 -10.80 2.07 23.23
CA GLU A 46 -11.59 1.92 22.01
C GLU A 46 -10.62 1.89 20.83
N ALA A 47 -10.34 0.71 20.29
CA ALA A 47 -9.59 0.55 19.05
C ALA A 47 -10.36 1.24 17.92
N THR A 48 -10.02 2.51 17.67
CA THR A 48 -10.68 3.35 16.67
C THR A 48 -10.00 3.28 15.31
N HIS A 49 -8.77 2.75 15.26
CA HIS A 49 -7.99 2.69 14.04
C HIS A 49 -7.69 1.24 13.67
N PHE A 50 -8.11 0.86 12.47
CA PHE A 50 -7.92 -0.48 11.95
C PHE A 50 -7.14 -0.46 10.64
N VAL A 51 -6.46 -1.57 10.39
CA VAL A 51 -5.90 -1.90 9.08
C VAL A 51 -6.52 -3.21 8.63
N PHE A 52 -6.85 -3.29 7.34
CA PHE A 52 -7.46 -4.46 6.74
C PHE A 52 -6.50 -5.06 5.74
N VAL A 53 -6.16 -6.33 5.94
CA VAL A 53 -5.35 -7.12 5.02
C VAL A 53 -6.27 -8.02 4.23
N ILE A 54 -6.19 -7.96 2.93
CA ILE A 54 -6.93 -8.82 2.02
C ILE A 54 -6.02 -9.99 1.69
N ASP A 55 -6.45 -11.18 2.07
CA ASP A 55 -5.69 -12.41 1.95
C ASP A 55 -6.33 -13.32 0.90
N GLY A 56 -5.56 -13.71 -0.12
CA GLY A 56 -5.96 -14.64 -1.16
C GLY A 56 -5.40 -16.03 -0.90
N ASN A 57 -6.13 -17.08 -1.31
CA ASN A 57 -5.61 -18.45 -1.34
C ASN A 57 -4.91 -18.78 -2.65
N GLY A 58 -4.67 -17.77 -3.49
CA GLY A 58 -4.16 -17.94 -4.83
C GLY A 58 -5.13 -18.78 -5.67
N PHE A 59 -4.58 -19.54 -6.60
CA PHE A 59 -5.33 -20.55 -7.36
C PHE A 59 -5.15 -21.96 -6.78
N ALA A 60 -4.74 -22.07 -5.50
CA ALA A 60 -4.60 -23.35 -4.85
C ALA A 60 -5.98 -24.02 -4.79
N THR A 61 -6.12 -25.07 -5.56
CA THR A 61 -7.30 -25.94 -5.49
C THR A 61 -7.14 -26.90 -4.31
N ASN A 62 -8.24 -27.14 -3.61
CA ASN A 62 -8.30 -28.25 -2.68
C ASN A 62 -8.25 -29.59 -3.45
N ALA A 63 -8.25 -30.73 -2.73
CA ALA A 63 -8.22 -32.05 -3.34
C ALA A 63 -9.35 -32.34 -4.33
N ASN A 64 -10.44 -31.57 -4.25
CA ASN A 64 -11.61 -31.71 -5.12
C ASN A 64 -11.56 -30.77 -6.33
N GLY A 65 -10.44 -30.03 -6.55
CA GLY A 65 -10.29 -29.11 -7.67
C GLY A 65 -11.01 -27.75 -7.49
N THR A 66 -11.60 -27.47 -6.32
CA THR A 66 -12.24 -26.18 -6.04
C THR A 66 -11.24 -25.17 -5.50
N VAL A 67 -11.31 -23.92 -5.97
CA VAL A 67 -10.51 -22.80 -5.46
C VAL A 67 -11.03 -22.39 -4.08
N ASN A 68 -10.12 -22.09 -3.17
CA ASN A 68 -10.47 -21.67 -1.83
C ASN A 68 -10.80 -20.16 -1.77
N PRO A 69 -11.84 -19.77 -1.02
CA PRO A 69 -12.13 -18.36 -0.79
C PRO A 69 -11.00 -17.67 -0.03
N GLY A 70 -10.88 -16.38 -0.22
CA GLY A 70 -9.98 -15.53 0.54
C GLY A 70 -10.57 -15.05 1.85
N SER A 71 -9.81 -14.25 2.57
CA SER A 71 -10.26 -13.59 3.79
C SER A 71 -9.85 -12.13 3.84
N SER A 72 -10.50 -11.37 4.70
CA SER A 72 -10.06 -10.04 5.10
C SER A 72 -9.78 -10.05 6.59
N THR A 73 -8.51 -9.81 6.92
CA THR A 73 -8.00 -9.78 8.30
C THR A 73 -8.02 -8.36 8.82
N ARG A 74 -8.62 -8.14 9.98
CA ARG A 74 -8.63 -6.84 10.66
C ARG A 74 -7.54 -6.80 11.73
N ILE A 75 -6.63 -5.83 11.63
CA ILE A 75 -5.55 -5.58 12.58
C ILE A 75 -5.89 -4.32 13.37
N ASP A 76 -5.79 -4.41 14.69
CA ASP A 76 -5.85 -3.26 15.58
C ASP A 76 -4.49 -2.54 15.59
N VAL A 77 -4.50 -1.24 15.31
CA VAL A 77 -3.28 -0.41 15.27
C VAL A 77 -2.67 -0.22 16.65
N SER A 78 -3.48 -0.19 17.72
CA SER A 78 -3.00 0.05 19.07
C SER A 78 -2.20 -1.12 19.65
N GLY A 79 -2.62 -2.35 19.33
CA GLY A 79 -2.00 -3.58 19.81
C GLY A 79 -1.19 -4.34 18.79
N ASP A 80 -1.18 -3.90 17.54
CA ASP A 80 -0.55 -4.62 16.40
C ASP A 80 -1.01 -6.09 16.35
N THR A 81 -2.29 -6.36 16.62
CA THR A 81 -2.86 -7.71 16.72
C THR A 81 -4.02 -7.93 15.77
N ASN A 82 -4.13 -9.16 15.29
CA ASN A 82 -5.30 -9.59 14.54
C ASN A 82 -6.52 -9.73 15.46
N ILE A 83 -7.58 -8.98 15.19
CA ILE A 83 -8.80 -8.94 16.02
C ILE A 83 -10.04 -9.47 15.31
N GLY A 84 -9.92 -9.94 14.08
CA GLY A 84 -11.04 -10.54 13.38
C GLY A 84 -10.72 -10.88 11.93
N ILE A 85 -11.40 -11.88 11.42
CA ILE A 85 -11.29 -12.36 10.04
C ILE A 85 -12.68 -12.44 9.44
N ALA A 86 -12.89 -11.82 8.28
CA ALA A 86 -14.06 -11.99 7.46
C ALA A 86 -13.73 -12.94 6.31
N GLN A 87 -14.54 -13.97 6.08
CA GLN A 87 -14.43 -14.81 4.89
C GLN A 87 -15.05 -14.07 3.70
N ILE A 88 -14.30 -13.91 2.62
CA ILE A 88 -14.72 -13.23 1.40
C ILE A 88 -14.71 -14.18 0.20
N GLY A 89 -14.92 -13.69 -1.01
CA GLY A 89 -15.03 -14.53 -2.19
C GLY A 89 -13.71 -15.07 -2.73
N LEU A 90 -13.77 -15.63 -3.95
CA LEU A 90 -12.64 -16.28 -4.61
C LEU A 90 -11.74 -15.27 -5.33
N GLY A 91 -10.42 -15.38 -5.11
CA GLY A 91 -9.42 -14.54 -5.76
C GLY A 91 -9.61 -13.06 -5.48
N PRO A 92 -9.65 -12.63 -4.21
CA PRO A 92 -9.72 -11.20 -3.88
C PRO A 92 -8.43 -10.51 -4.31
N VAL A 93 -8.54 -9.29 -4.87
CA VAL A 93 -7.40 -8.57 -5.45
C VAL A 93 -7.30 -7.11 -5.00
N HIS A 94 -8.41 -6.48 -4.65
CA HIS A 94 -8.45 -5.08 -4.23
C HIS A 94 -9.63 -4.83 -3.31
N ALA A 95 -9.48 -3.87 -2.41
CA ALA A 95 -10.54 -3.46 -1.51
C ALA A 95 -10.56 -1.94 -1.31
N ALA A 96 -11.72 -1.42 -0.95
CA ALA A 96 -11.89 -0.05 -0.54
C ALA A 96 -12.84 0.05 0.66
N LEU A 97 -12.55 0.98 1.55
CA LEU A 97 -13.39 1.32 2.70
C LEU A 97 -14.23 2.55 2.35
N LEU A 98 -15.50 2.58 2.72
CA LEU A 98 -16.28 3.80 2.61
C LEU A 98 -15.61 4.94 3.41
N PRO A 99 -15.68 6.19 2.94
CA PRO A 99 -15.06 7.33 3.61
C PRO A 99 -15.51 7.50 5.08
N ASN A 100 -16.73 7.09 5.39
CA ASN A 100 -17.26 7.11 6.76
C ASN A 100 -16.87 5.89 7.61
N GLY A 101 -16.01 5.00 7.11
CA GLY A 101 -15.49 3.83 7.83
C GLY A 101 -16.50 2.70 8.07
N THR A 102 -17.73 2.78 7.56
CA THR A 102 -18.82 1.87 7.97
C THR A 102 -18.84 0.55 7.20
N ARG A 103 -18.24 0.45 6.02
CA ARG A 103 -18.28 -0.76 5.17
C ARG A 103 -17.08 -0.87 4.26
N ILE A 104 -16.55 -2.08 4.16
CA ILE A 104 -15.50 -2.47 3.20
C ILE A 104 -16.14 -3.18 2.02
N TYR A 105 -15.58 -2.97 0.84
CA TYR A 105 -15.91 -3.66 -0.41
C TYR A 105 -14.65 -4.31 -0.97
N VAL A 106 -14.76 -5.57 -1.41
CA VAL A 106 -13.62 -6.37 -1.90
C VAL A 106 -13.98 -6.96 -3.27
N ALA A 107 -13.15 -6.71 -4.27
CA ALA A 107 -13.27 -7.29 -5.61
C ALA A 107 -12.74 -8.73 -5.61
N ASN A 108 -13.59 -9.70 -5.97
CA ASN A 108 -13.27 -11.11 -6.05
C ASN A 108 -13.20 -11.53 -7.52
N SER A 109 -11.99 -11.54 -8.07
CA SER A 109 -11.75 -11.64 -9.52
C SER A 109 -12.04 -13.03 -10.13
N LEU A 110 -12.08 -14.10 -9.31
CA LEU A 110 -12.30 -15.46 -9.78
C LEU A 110 -13.75 -15.94 -9.75
N GLU A 111 -14.67 -15.12 -9.23
CA GLU A 111 -16.10 -15.49 -9.14
C GLU A 111 -17.04 -14.38 -9.58
N ASP A 112 -16.51 -13.31 -10.18
CA ASP A 112 -17.29 -12.17 -10.67
C ASP A 112 -18.20 -11.57 -9.59
N THR A 113 -17.67 -11.38 -8.38
CA THR A 113 -18.43 -10.83 -7.25
C THR A 113 -17.70 -9.72 -6.53
N VAL A 114 -18.44 -8.98 -5.71
CA VAL A 114 -17.92 -8.05 -4.72
C VAL A 114 -18.43 -8.45 -3.35
N SER A 115 -17.54 -8.78 -2.44
CA SER A 115 -17.87 -8.99 -1.03
C SER A 115 -17.94 -7.64 -0.28
N SER A 116 -18.89 -7.51 0.63
CA SER A 116 -18.95 -6.34 1.50
C SER A 116 -19.34 -6.70 2.93
N TYR A 117 -18.78 -6.02 3.91
CA TYR A 117 -19.10 -6.22 5.32
C TYR A 117 -18.80 -4.96 6.14
N ALA A 118 -19.44 -4.83 7.31
CA ALA A 118 -19.12 -3.77 8.27
C ALA A 118 -17.87 -4.16 9.09
N PRO A 119 -16.89 -3.25 9.27
CA PRO A 119 -15.72 -3.52 10.12
C PRO A 119 -16.06 -4.00 11.53
N SER A 120 -17.17 -3.52 12.09
CA SER A 120 -17.67 -3.93 13.40
C SER A 120 -18.26 -5.36 13.43
N ASN A 121 -18.60 -5.93 12.28
CA ASN A 121 -19.21 -7.26 12.16
C ASN A 121 -18.67 -8.04 10.96
N ALA A 122 -17.50 -8.64 11.14
CA ALA A 122 -16.81 -9.41 10.11
C ALA A 122 -17.54 -10.74 9.70
N THR A 123 -18.53 -11.17 10.47
CA THR A 123 -19.26 -12.41 10.16
C THR A 123 -20.44 -12.21 9.20
N ALA A 124 -20.93 -10.98 9.06
CA ALA A 124 -22.05 -10.63 8.19
C ALA A 124 -21.57 -10.13 6.83
N VAL A 125 -20.94 -11.01 6.03
CA VAL A 125 -20.48 -10.69 4.68
C VAL A 125 -21.65 -10.80 3.70
N THR A 126 -21.84 -9.77 2.89
CA THR A 126 -22.78 -9.73 1.78
C THR A 126 -22.04 -9.84 0.46
N THR A 127 -22.51 -10.68 -0.45
CA THR A 127 -21.93 -10.84 -1.78
C THR A 127 -22.84 -10.21 -2.84
N THR A 128 -22.28 -9.32 -3.65
CA THR A 128 -22.94 -8.72 -4.82
C THR A 128 -22.41 -9.39 -6.08
N SER A 129 -23.30 -10.03 -6.86
CA SER A 129 -22.91 -10.63 -8.13
C SER A 129 -22.82 -9.58 -9.23
N LEU A 130 -21.81 -9.70 -10.07
CA LEU A 130 -21.60 -8.92 -11.28
C LEU A 130 -22.01 -9.74 -12.52
N ILE A 131 -21.89 -9.16 -13.69
CA ILE A 131 -22.12 -9.89 -14.95
C ILE A 131 -21.03 -10.97 -15.10
N ALA A 132 -21.40 -12.16 -15.53
CA ALA A 132 -20.45 -13.24 -15.77
C ALA A 132 -19.30 -12.82 -16.71
N GLY A 133 -18.07 -13.17 -16.38
CA GLY A 133 -16.87 -12.76 -17.10
C GLY A 133 -16.39 -11.34 -16.77
N SER A 134 -16.92 -10.72 -15.72
CA SER A 134 -16.49 -9.37 -15.29
C SER A 134 -15.03 -9.32 -14.87
N ILE A 135 -14.51 -10.31 -14.16
CA ILE A 135 -13.16 -10.31 -13.58
C ILE A 135 -12.89 -8.97 -12.87
N PRO A 136 -13.57 -8.67 -11.76
CA PRO A 136 -13.40 -7.38 -11.07
C PRO A 136 -12.00 -7.29 -10.48
N VAL A 137 -11.30 -6.17 -10.72
CA VAL A 137 -9.90 -5.99 -10.32
C VAL A 137 -9.63 -4.75 -9.46
N PHE A 138 -10.59 -3.85 -9.40
CA PHE A 138 -10.46 -2.62 -8.63
C PHE A 138 -11.83 -2.16 -8.11
N VAL A 139 -11.84 -1.67 -6.88
CA VAL A 139 -13.02 -1.09 -6.23
C VAL A 139 -12.68 0.32 -5.78
N GLU A 140 -13.57 1.27 -6.04
CA GLU A 140 -13.51 2.64 -5.56
C GLU A 140 -14.79 2.95 -4.81
N THR A 141 -14.66 3.49 -3.60
CA THR A 141 -15.78 3.92 -2.77
C THR A 141 -15.88 5.43 -2.78
N THR A 142 -17.07 5.94 -2.81
CA THR A 142 -17.33 7.37 -2.99
C THR A 142 -18.09 7.97 -1.82
N GLU A 143 -17.98 9.29 -1.64
CA GLU A 143 -18.80 10.06 -0.70
C GLU A 143 -20.28 10.03 -1.08
N SER A 144 -20.60 9.83 -2.36
CA SER A 144 -21.97 9.82 -2.87
C SER A 144 -22.78 8.57 -2.55
N GLY A 145 -22.19 7.60 -1.86
CA GLY A 145 -22.87 6.34 -1.53
C GLY A 145 -22.98 5.35 -2.70
N THR A 146 -22.08 5.44 -3.65
CA THR A 146 -21.91 4.51 -4.76
C THR A 146 -20.56 3.85 -4.67
N VAL A 147 -20.46 2.57 -5.01
CA VAL A 147 -19.19 1.86 -5.17
C VAL A 147 -19.00 1.56 -6.65
N TYR A 148 -17.88 1.97 -7.20
CA TYR A 148 -17.53 1.68 -8.59
C TYR A 148 -16.53 0.52 -8.64
N VAL A 149 -16.74 -0.39 -9.58
CA VAL A 149 -15.95 -1.61 -9.75
C VAL A 149 -15.44 -1.68 -11.18
N ALA A 150 -14.13 -1.74 -11.35
CA ALA A 150 -13.51 -1.97 -12.66
C ALA A 150 -13.58 -3.46 -13.01
N ASN A 151 -14.30 -3.78 -14.06
CA ASN A 151 -14.49 -5.13 -14.57
C ASN A 151 -13.55 -5.35 -15.77
N PHE A 152 -12.36 -5.88 -15.46
CA PHE A 152 -11.29 -6.10 -16.43
C PHE A 152 -11.73 -7.00 -17.60
N GLY A 153 -12.50 -8.07 -17.31
CA GLY A 153 -12.80 -9.11 -18.28
C GLY A 153 -13.81 -8.72 -19.36
N ASN A 154 -14.72 -7.78 -19.05
CA ASN A 154 -15.78 -7.40 -19.98
C ASN A 154 -15.80 -5.91 -20.34
N ASN A 155 -14.73 -5.16 -20.02
CA ASN A 155 -14.56 -3.76 -20.40
C ASN A 155 -15.65 -2.83 -19.86
N THR A 156 -16.08 -3.06 -18.63
CA THR A 156 -17.14 -2.26 -18.00
C THR A 156 -16.72 -1.73 -16.63
N VAL A 157 -17.48 -0.77 -16.14
CA VAL A 157 -17.50 -0.35 -14.74
C VAL A 157 -18.90 -0.57 -14.19
N SER A 158 -19.00 -1.31 -13.09
CA SER A 158 -20.25 -1.49 -12.36
C SER A 158 -20.39 -0.46 -11.26
N ALA A 159 -21.59 0.11 -11.10
CA ALA A 159 -21.96 0.96 -9.97
C ALA A 159 -22.84 0.17 -9.01
N ILE A 160 -22.41 0.03 -7.76
CA ILE A 160 -23.15 -0.68 -6.69
C ILE A 160 -23.69 0.34 -5.71
N SER A 161 -24.97 0.27 -5.40
CA SER A 161 -25.61 1.08 -4.36
C SER A 161 -25.18 0.61 -2.97
N VAL A 162 -24.62 1.51 -2.15
CA VAL A 162 -24.23 1.21 -0.76
C VAL A 162 -25.46 0.83 0.10
N VAL A 163 -26.63 1.39 -0.22
CA VAL A 163 -27.87 1.17 0.55
C VAL A 163 -28.40 -0.25 0.34
N SER A 164 -28.46 -0.71 -0.92
CA SER A 164 -29.06 -2.00 -1.28
C SER A 164 -28.06 -3.12 -1.53
N ASN A 165 -26.78 -2.80 -1.69
CA ASN A 165 -25.70 -3.72 -2.11
C ASN A 165 -26.03 -4.46 -3.43
N VAL A 166 -26.71 -3.79 -4.37
CA VAL A 166 -26.98 -4.32 -5.71
C VAL A 166 -26.36 -3.42 -6.77
N VAL A 167 -26.04 -4.01 -7.93
CA VAL A 167 -25.59 -3.27 -9.10
C VAL A 167 -26.74 -2.39 -9.58
N SER A 168 -26.54 -1.07 -9.56
CA SER A 168 -27.51 -0.09 -10.03
C SER A 168 -27.32 0.27 -11.50
N ASN A 169 -26.09 0.16 -12.01
CA ASN A 169 -25.74 0.46 -13.40
C ASN A 169 -24.46 -0.29 -13.80
N THR A 170 -24.30 -0.55 -15.08
CA THR A 170 -23.08 -1.05 -15.69
C THR A 170 -22.77 -0.24 -16.94
N MET A 171 -21.62 0.44 -16.97
CA MET A 171 -21.19 1.33 -18.02
C MET A 171 -20.06 0.70 -18.83
N ASN A 172 -20.16 0.76 -20.18
CA ASN A 172 -19.04 0.39 -21.05
C ASN A 172 -17.95 1.46 -20.97
N VAL A 173 -16.70 1.03 -20.84
CA VAL A 173 -15.50 1.88 -20.83
C VAL A 173 -14.48 1.38 -21.85
N GLY A 174 -13.23 1.83 -21.79
CA GLY A 174 -12.18 1.29 -22.64
C GLY A 174 -11.79 -0.14 -22.29
N ILE A 175 -10.84 -0.71 -23.05
CA ILE A 175 -10.42 -2.11 -22.93
C ILE A 175 -9.64 -2.33 -21.64
N ALA A 176 -9.99 -3.37 -20.89
CA ALA A 176 -9.31 -3.83 -19.68
C ALA A 176 -9.15 -2.72 -18.61
N PRO A 177 -10.23 -2.22 -18.00
CA PRO A 177 -10.16 -1.23 -16.92
C PRO A 177 -9.47 -1.83 -15.69
N VAL A 178 -8.52 -1.09 -15.10
CA VAL A 178 -7.65 -1.59 -14.01
C VAL A 178 -7.52 -0.64 -12.83
N ALA A 179 -7.96 0.60 -12.94
CA ALA A 179 -7.96 1.55 -11.83
C ALA A 179 -9.05 2.60 -12.01
N LEU A 180 -9.58 3.06 -10.88
CA LEU A 180 -10.63 4.06 -10.78
C LEU A 180 -10.20 5.16 -9.82
N ALA A 181 -10.64 6.38 -10.04
CA ALA A 181 -10.54 7.47 -9.07
C ALA A 181 -11.73 8.42 -9.22
N GLU A 182 -12.49 8.63 -8.15
CA GLU A 182 -13.55 9.64 -8.11
C GLU A 182 -12.99 11.03 -7.83
N THR A 183 -13.60 12.04 -8.43
CA THR A 183 -13.33 13.43 -8.06
C THR A 183 -13.89 13.71 -6.66
N PRO A 184 -13.17 14.40 -5.75
CA PRO A 184 -13.65 14.71 -4.40
C PRO A 184 -14.99 15.42 -4.34
N ASN A 185 -15.37 16.17 -5.39
CA ASN A 185 -16.71 16.78 -5.50
C ASN A 185 -17.80 15.78 -5.94
N GLY A 186 -17.46 14.51 -6.11
CA GLY A 186 -18.41 13.46 -6.45
C GLY A 186 -19.02 13.54 -7.86
N GLN A 187 -18.45 14.31 -8.80
CA GLN A 187 -19.08 14.53 -10.11
C GLN A 187 -18.63 13.56 -11.20
N LYS A 188 -17.40 13.06 -11.12
CA LYS A 188 -16.83 12.17 -12.14
C LYS A 188 -16.00 11.05 -11.53
N VAL A 189 -15.93 9.92 -12.24
CA VAL A 189 -14.98 8.83 -12.00
C VAL A 189 -14.08 8.69 -13.23
N TYR A 190 -12.78 8.75 -13.04
CA TYR A 190 -11.79 8.48 -14.08
C TYR A 190 -11.40 7.01 -14.05
N VAL A 191 -11.22 6.43 -15.24
CA VAL A 191 -10.93 5.00 -15.43
C VAL A 191 -9.67 4.85 -16.25
N ALA A 192 -8.66 4.16 -15.72
CA ALA A 192 -7.53 3.72 -16.51
C ALA A 192 -7.85 2.38 -17.17
N ASN A 193 -7.86 2.36 -18.49
CA ASN A 193 -8.07 1.18 -19.32
C ASN A 193 -6.73 0.77 -19.93
N GLN A 194 -6.15 -0.34 -19.46
CA GLN A 194 -4.77 -0.69 -19.85
C GLN A 194 -4.64 -1.18 -21.29
N GLY A 195 -5.75 -1.46 -21.99
CA GLY A 195 -5.72 -1.95 -23.37
C GLY A 195 -5.31 -3.41 -23.50
N ASP A 196 -5.05 -3.82 -24.75
CA ASP A 196 -4.62 -5.16 -25.13
C ASP A 196 -3.10 -5.22 -25.24
N ASN A 197 -2.41 -5.93 -24.34
CA ASN A 197 -0.97 -6.18 -24.41
C ASN A 197 -0.09 -4.93 -24.71
N GLY A 198 -0.43 -3.80 -24.09
CA GLY A 198 0.29 -2.53 -24.25
C GLY A 198 -0.10 -1.73 -25.51
N THR A 199 -1.23 -2.05 -26.10
CA THR A 199 -1.87 -1.29 -27.19
C THR A 199 -3.32 -0.99 -26.86
N ASN A 200 -3.93 -0.03 -27.55
CA ASN A 200 -5.34 0.32 -27.39
C ASN A 200 -5.73 0.76 -25.97
N GLY A 201 -4.78 1.23 -25.17
CA GLY A 201 -5.06 1.84 -23.89
C GLY A 201 -5.89 3.11 -24.04
N SER A 202 -6.60 3.49 -22.98
CA SER A 202 -7.35 4.73 -22.93
C SER A 202 -7.58 5.18 -21.49
N VAL A 203 -7.96 6.43 -21.32
CA VAL A 203 -8.54 6.93 -20.08
C VAL A 203 -9.97 7.36 -20.36
N SER A 204 -10.92 6.81 -19.63
CA SER A 204 -12.34 7.19 -19.72
C SER A 204 -12.72 8.06 -18.53
N SER A 205 -13.77 8.87 -18.70
CA SER A 205 -14.45 9.52 -17.58
C SER A 205 -15.94 9.17 -17.56
N ILE A 206 -16.48 8.96 -16.38
CA ILE A 206 -17.89 8.63 -16.12
C ILE A 206 -18.50 9.76 -15.32
N SER A 207 -19.60 10.35 -15.79
CA SER A 207 -20.41 11.24 -15.00
C SER A 207 -21.16 10.46 -13.92
N THR A 208 -21.05 10.88 -12.68
CA THR A 208 -21.73 10.20 -11.56
C THR A 208 -23.23 10.49 -11.53
N VAL A 209 -23.67 11.57 -12.18
CA VAL A 209 -25.06 12.03 -12.18
C VAL A 209 -25.91 11.23 -13.16
N ASP A 210 -25.54 11.22 -14.43
CA ASP A 210 -26.32 10.63 -15.51
C ASP A 210 -25.71 9.32 -16.07
N LYS A 211 -24.55 8.92 -15.53
CA LYS A 211 -23.80 7.73 -15.94
C LYS A 211 -23.32 7.77 -17.40
N SER A 212 -23.30 8.95 -18.02
CA SER A 212 -22.68 9.13 -19.33
C SER A 212 -21.17 8.89 -19.28
N VAL A 213 -20.62 8.35 -20.37
CA VAL A 213 -19.21 7.96 -20.45
C VAL A 213 -18.54 8.67 -21.61
N ASN A 214 -17.45 9.37 -21.34
CA ASN A 214 -16.46 9.74 -22.33
C ASN A 214 -15.45 8.59 -22.44
N LEU A 215 -15.53 7.80 -23.50
CA LEU A 215 -14.77 6.55 -23.67
C LEU A 215 -13.26 6.75 -23.73
N THR A 216 -12.81 7.87 -24.33
CA THR A 216 -11.39 8.17 -24.51
C THR A 216 -11.13 9.65 -24.42
N ILE A 217 -10.36 10.04 -23.42
CA ILE A 217 -9.90 11.43 -23.28
C ILE A 217 -8.86 11.69 -24.34
N ALA A 218 -9.18 12.65 -25.23
CA ALA A 218 -8.33 13.04 -26.35
C ALA A 218 -7.16 13.94 -25.90
N GLY A 219 -6.10 14.02 -26.73
CA GLY A 219 -4.95 14.90 -26.51
C GLY A 219 -3.73 14.23 -25.87
N ALA A 220 -3.79 12.94 -25.59
CA ALA A 220 -2.63 12.12 -25.23
C ALA A 220 -2.60 10.83 -26.07
N THR A 221 -1.41 10.23 -26.18
CA THR A 221 -1.24 8.89 -26.71
C THR A 221 -1.27 7.90 -25.56
N TRP A 222 -2.30 7.07 -25.54
CA TRP A 222 -2.49 6.06 -24.50
C TRP A 222 -2.02 4.70 -25.01
N LEU A 223 -1.06 4.07 -24.34
CA LEU A 223 -0.64 2.71 -24.64
C LEU A 223 -1.14 1.73 -23.57
N SER A 224 -0.80 1.96 -22.32
CA SER A 224 -1.20 1.09 -21.20
C SER A 224 -1.34 1.89 -19.91
N PRO A 225 -2.36 2.76 -19.80
CA PRO A 225 -2.64 3.47 -18.55
C PRO A 225 -3.04 2.46 -17.46
N ARG A 226 -2.39 2.54 -16.29
CA ARG A 226 -2.60 1.60 -15.20
C ARG A 226 -2.95 2.24 -13.86
N SER A 227 -2.78 3.54 -13.72
CA SER A 227 -3.11 4.24 -12.50
C SER A 227 -3.76 5.58 -12.81
N VAL A 228 -4.77 5.93 -12.03
CA VAL A 228 -5.41 7.24 -12.03
C VAL A 228 -5.47 7.78 -10.62
N ALA A 229 -5.37 9.09 -10.48
CA ALA A 229 -5.58 9.80 -9.23
C ALA A 229 -6.26 11.14 -9.51
N VAL A 230 -6.96 11.68 -8.51
CA VAL A 230 -7.60 13.00 -8.64
C VAL A 230 -7.09 13.91 -7.52
N ARG A 231 -6.85 15.16 -7.88
CA ARG A 231 -6.41 16.20 -6.95
C ARG A 231 -7.53 16.58 -5.99
N SER A 232 -7.18 16.92 -4.75
CA SER A 232 -8.13 17.19 -3.67
C SER A 232 -9.11 18.34 -3.95
N ASP A 233 -8.76 19.27 -4.84
CA ASP A 233 -9.63 20.37 -5.28
C ASP A 233 -10.58 19.98 -6.42
N SER A 234 -10.56 18.73 -6.86
CA SER A 234 -11.36 18.21 -7.99
C SER A 234 -11.10 18.89 -9.34
N GLN A 235 -10.02 19.65 -9.51
CA GLN A 235 -9.76 20.36 -10.77
C GLN A 235 -8.87 19.59 -11.74
N ARG A 236 -8.11 18.61 -11.24
CA ARG A 236 -7.17 17.80 -12.05
C ARG A 236 -7.33 16.33 -11.75
N ALA A 237 -7.32 15.54 -12.80
CA ALA A 237 -7.06 14.12 -12.76
C ALA A 237 -5.69 13.85 -13.38
N TYR A 238 -5.05 12.81 -12.91
CA TYR A 238 -3.74 12.36 -13.36
C TYR A 238 -3.83 10.90 -13.78
N ALA A 239 -3.30 10.58 -14.95
CA ALA A 239 -3.25 9.21 -15.44
C ALA A 239 -1.80 8.82 -15.74
N LEU A 240 -1.34 7.72 -15.15
CA LEU A 240 -0.03 7.15 -15.39
C LEU A 240 -0.13 6.07 -16.47
N ASP A 241 0.55 6.30 -17.59
CA ASP A 241 0.66 5.36 -18.70
C ASP A 241 1.99 4.61 -18.61
N THR A 242 1.93 3.36 -18.19
CA THR A 242 3.10 2.49 -18.04
C THR A 242 3.73 2.16 -19.40
N GLY A 243 2.93 2.06 -20.46
CA GLY A 243 3.41 1.76 -21.80
C GLY A 243 4.33 2.84 -22.38
N ASN A 244 4.00 4.11 -22.11
CA ASN A 244 4.78 5.28 -22.52
C ASN A 244 5.72 5.77 -21.41
N SER A 245 5.54 5.33 -20.17
CA SER A 245 6.17 5.93 -18.98
C SER A 245 5.89 7.43 -18.90
N THR A 246 4.63 7.83 -19.08
CA THR A 246 4.20 9.24 -19.03
C THR A 246 3.11 9.43 -17.98
N LEU A 247 3.09 10.64 -17.41
CA LEU A 247 2.01 11.09 -16.53
C LEU A 247 1.25 12.22 -17.21
N THR A 248 -0.02 12.00 -17.46
CA THR A 248 -0.89 12.98 -18.14
C THR A 248 -1.78 13.69 -17.14
N ALA A 249 -1.79 15.02 -17.19
CA ALA A 249 -2.70 15.87 -16.42
C ALA A 249 -3.95 16.20 -17.25
N ILE A 250 -5.12 16.10 -16.64
CA ILE A 250 -6.43 16.25 -17.27
C ILE A 250 -7.24 17.28 -16.47
N ASN A 251 -7.82 18.23 -17.16
CA ASN A 251 -8.79 19.15 -16.58
C ASN A 251 -10.14 18.43 -16.38
N THR A 252 -10.61 18.34 -15.15
CA THR A 252 -11.81 17.55 -14.83
C THR A 252 -13.12 18.17 -15.31
N SER A 253 -13.17 19.51 -15.49
CA SER A 253 -14.39 20.17 -15.97
C SER A 253 -14.63 19.95 -17.47
N THR A 254 -13.55 19.82 -18.25
CA THR A 254 -13.61 19.74 -19.74
C THR A 254 -13.16 18.40 -20.30
N ASP A 255 -12.57 17.53 -19.47
CA ASP A 255 -11.85 16.30 -19.88
C ASP A 255 -10.73 16.56 -20.92
N ALA A 256 -10.18 17.77 -20.92
CA ALA A 256 -9.07 18.12 -21.79
C ALA A 256 -7.73 17.82 -21.12
N VAL A 257 -6.78 17.28 -21.89
CA VAL A 257 -5.38 17.15 -21.46
C VAL A 257 -4.76 18.53 -21.33
N THR A 258 -4.19 18.84 -20.16
CA THR A 258 -3.49 20.10 -19.88
C THR A 258 -1.99 19.98 -20.06
N GLY A 259 -1.45 18.79 -19.94
CA GLY A 259 -0.03 18.53 -20.20
C GLY A 259 0.38 17.10 -19.91
N VAL A 260 1.59 16.77 -20.35
CA VAL A 260 2.18 15.44 -20.18
C VAL A 260 3.56 15.57 -19.57
N VAL A 261 3.80 14.87 -18.48
CA VAL A 261 5.13 14.73 -17.84
C VAL A 261 5.83 13.53 -18.48
N PRO A 262 7.02 13.72 -19.08
CA PRO A 262 7.70 12.67 -19.82
C PRO A 262 8.46 11.69 -18.90
N ALA A 263 8.86 10.55 -19.47
CA ALA A 263 9.67 9.52 -18.80
C ALA A 263 10.98 10.04 -18.18
N SER A 264 11.58 11.09 -18.77
CA SER A 264 12.79 11.71 -18.20
C SER A 264 12.59 12.30 -16.80
N SER A 265 11.35 12.66 -16.46
CA SER A 265 10.99 13.25 -15.17
C SER A 265 10.43 12.23 -14.17
N ILE A 266 9.87 11.11 -14.64
CA ILE A 266 9.21 10.11 -13.77
C ILE A 266 9.87 8.73 -13.78
N GLY A 267 10.93 8.55 -14.56
CA GLY A 267 11.61 7.27 -14.74
C GLY A 267 10.97 6.39 -15.83
N THR A 268 11.81 5.62 -16.53
CA THR A 268 11.34 4.63 -17.50
C THR A 268 10.75 3.42 -16.77
N GLY A 269 9.62 2.89 -17.27
CA GLY A 269 8.90 1.80 -16.63
C GLY A 269 8.14 2.24 -15.37
N ALA A 270 7.71 3.52 -15.34
CA ALA A 270 6.82 4.03 -14.30
C ALA A 270 5.51 3.23 -14.28
N ASP A 271 5.15 2.65 -13.14
CA ASP A 271 4.08 1.64 -13.04
C ASP A 271 3.09 1.85 -11.90
N PHE A 272 3.44 2.61 -10.88
CA PHE A 272 2.53 2.94 -9.78
C PHE A 272 2.61 4.41 -9.40
N MET A 273 1.47 4.99 -9.06
CA MET A 273 1.33 6.38 -8.65
C MET A 273 0.48 6.50 -7.39
N ARG A 274 0.88 7.40 -6.50
CA ARG A 274 0.10 7.80 -5.33
C ARG A 274 0.01 9.33 -5.28
N TYR A 275 -1.21 9.85 -5.12
CA TYR A 275 -1.43 11.26 -4.79
C TYR A 275 -1.48 11.43 -3.26
N ASP A 276 -0.73 12.40 -2.77
CA ASP A 276 -0.71 12.85 -1.39
C ASP A 276 -1.47 14.16 -1.29
N ALA A 277 -2.68 14.08 -0.74
CA ALA A 277 -3.55 15.24 -0.59
C ALA A 277 -3.03 16.24 0.45
N LYS A 278 -2.26 15.77 1.45
CA LYS A 278 -1.71 16.63 2.52
C LYS A 278 -0.66 17.61 1.98
N LEU A 279 0.22 17.10 1.11
CA LEU A 279 1.32 17.89 0.55
C LEU A 279 1.05 18.36 -0.89
N ASN A 280 -0.09 17.96 -1.47
CA ASN A 280 -0.43 18.18 -2.88
C ASN A 280 0.69 17.69 -3.82
N ARG A 281 1.12 16.43 -3.66
CA ARG A 281 2.21 15.80 -4.40
C ARG A 281 1.80 14.50 -5.06
N LEU A 282 2.47 14.19 -6.14
CA LEU A 282 2.42 12.88 -6.77
C LEU A 282 3.74 12.15 -6.53
N TYR A 283 3.64 10.92 -6.11
CA TYR A 283 4.75 9.99 -5.99
C TYR A 283 4.58 8.93 -7.07
N VAL A 284 5.62 8.72 -7.87
CA VAL A 284 5.60 7.77 -8.99
C VAL A 284 6.78 6.81 -8.85
N THR A 285 6.51 5.50 -8.78
CA THR A 285 7.55 4.48 -8.80
C THR A 285 7.80 3.98 -10.21
N SER A 286 9.04 3.62 -10.46
CA SER A 286 9.47 2.89 -11.65
C SER A 286 10.16 1.60 -11.21
N SER A 287 9.48 0.46 -11.39
CA SER A 287 10.04 -0.85 -11.03
C SER A 287 11.24 -1.20 -11.89
N THR A 288 11.19 -0.93 -13.18
CA THR A 288 12.32 -1.19 -14.12
C THR A 288 13.52 -0.27 -13.84
N GLY A 289 13.26 1.00 -13.53
CA GLY A 289 14.30 2.00 -13.24
C GLY A 289 14.83 1.95 -11.80
N ALA A 290 14.19 1.19 -10.92
CA ALA A 290 14.45 1.21 -9.48
C ALA A 290 14.41 2.64 -8.89
N THR A 291 13.42 3.45 -9.29
CA THR A 291 13.37 4.86 -8.89
C THR A 291 12.02 5.29 -8.33
N LEU A 292 12.07 6.40 -7.59
CA LEU A 292 10.92 7.18 -7.13
C LEU A 292 11.03 8.59 -7.68
N SER A 293 9.98 9.09 -8.29
CA SER A 293 9.82 10.51 -8.64
C SER A 293 8.79 11.18 -7.74
N ILE A 294 9.08 12.41 -7.33
CA ILE A 294 8.20 13.24 -6.51
C ILE A 294 7.88 14.49 -7.30
N LEU A 295 6.59 14.76 -7.53
CA LEU A 295 6.13 15.88 -8.33
C LEU A 295 5.23 16.80 -7.51
N ASP A 296 5.35 18.09 -7.74
CA ASP A 296 4.43 19.11 -7.23
C ASP A 296 3.17 19.10 -8.10
N ALA A 297 2.04 18.70 -7.52
CA ALA A 297 0.75 18.65 -8.18
C ALA A 297 0.02 20.03 -8.17
N SER A 298 0.59 21.06 -7.56
CA SER A 298 0.07 22.43 -7.68
C SER A 298 0.35 23.04 -9.05
N ALA A 299 1.41 22.59 -9.72
CA ALA A 299 1.74 22.96 -11.08
C ALA A 299 0.88 22.19 -12.09
N ASP A 300 0.72 22.73 -13.29
CA ASP A 300 -0.08 22.16 -14.37
C ASP A 300 0.67 22.25 -15.72
N PRO A 301 1.25 21.16 -16.24
CA PRO A 301 1.32 19.81 -15.62
C PRO A 301 2.21 19.76 -14.38
N PRO A 302 2.12 18.68 -13.57
CA PRO A 302 2.97 18.51 -12.38
C PRO A 302 4.47 18.60 -12.70
N VAL A 303 5.23 19.20 -11.79
CA VAL A 303 6.67 19.45 -11.98
C VAL A 303 7.47 18.63 -10.95
N ALA A 304 8.57 18.01 -11.40
CA ALA A 304 9.44 17.25 -10.52
C ALA A 304 10.07 18.14 -9.44
N LEU A 305 10.02 17.69 -8.18
CA LEU A 305 10.62 18.36 -7.02
C LEU A 305 12.09 18.00 -6.82
N THR A 306 12.60 17.02 -7.56
CA THR A 306 14.01 16.61 -7.56
C THR A 306 14.58 16.76 -8.96
N VAL A 307 15.89 17.04 -9.05
CA VAL A 307 16.58 17.23 -10.35
C VAL A 307 16.55 15.95 -11.21
N ALA A 308 16.51 14.78 -10.54
CA ALA A 308 16.38 13.47 -11.16
C ALA A 308 15.53 12.57 -10.26
N PRO A 309 14.95 11.48 -10.79
CA PRO A 309 14.31 10.46 -9.99
C PRO A 309 15.25 9.90 -8.92
N ILE A 310 14.73 9.66 -7.72
CA ILE A 310 15.48 9.15 -6.56
C ILE A 310 15.73 7.65 -6.77
N THR A 311 16.98 7.21 -6.77
CA THR A 311 17.32 5.79 -6.88
C THR A 311 16.97 5.06 -5.57
N ILE A 312 16.21 3.98 -5.66
CA ILE A 312 15.89 3.09 -4.55
C ILE A 312 16.94 1.99 -4.47
N SER A 313 17.75 2.05 -3.43
CA SER A 313 18.82 1.07 -3.19
C SER A 313 18.31 -0.15 -2.40
N ALA A 314 19.02 -1.27 -2.52
CA ALA A 314 18.75 -2.47 -1.76
C ALA A 314 18.95 -2.24 -0.26
N ALA A 315 18.05 -2.81 0.56
CA ALA A 315 18.28 -2.91 2.00
C ALA A 315 19.47 -3.83 2.27
N LEU A 316 20.40 -3.37 3.09
CA LEU A 316 21.51 -4.21 3.51
C LEU A 316 21.04 -5.21 4.57
N PRO A 317 21.50 -6.47 4.53
CA PRO A 317 21.24 -7.44 5.60
C PRO A 317 21.90 -6.97 6.91
N ALA A 318 21.44 -7.53 8.02
CA ALA A 318 22.10 -7.32 9.30
C ALA A 318 23.57 -7.73 9.22
N SER A 319 24.44 -7.06 10.01
CA SER A 319 25.87 -7.34 10.02
C SER A 319 26.16 -8.83 10.25
N GLY A 320 26.95 -9.43 9.37
CA GLY A 320 27.31 -10.84 9.42
C GLY A 320 26.32 -11.81 8.74
N GLN A 321 25.24 -11.30 8.16
CA GLN A 321 24.30 -12.11 7.37
C GLN A 321 24.58 -11.97 5.87
N THR A 322 24.39 -13.05 5.12
CA THR A 322 24.43 -13.03 3.65
C THR A 322 23.12 -12.49 3.10
N ASP A 323 23.20 -11.68 2.07
CA ASP A 323 22.02 -11.21 1.33
C ASP A 323 21.62 -12.26 0.27
N PRO A 324 20.50 -12.98 0.46
CA PRO A 324 20.06 -13.99 -0.50
C PRO A 324 19.64 -13.39 -1.85
N CYS A 325 19.39 -12.08 -1.90
CA CYS A 325 19.01 -11.34 -3.11
C CYS A 325 20.12 -10.43 -3.62
N SER A 326 21.37 -10.71 -3.29
CA SER A 326 22.52 -9.92 -3.74
C SER A 326 22.58 -9.84 -5.26
N GLY A 327 22.79 -8.63 -5.79
CA GLY A 327 22.85 -8.37 -7.24
C GLY A 327 21.50 -8.28 -7.97
N ALA A 328 20.38 -8.61 -7.31
CA ALA A 328 19.07 -8.45 -7.93
C ALA A 328 18.61 -6.97 -7.92
N ALA A 329 17.96 -6.56 -9.01
CA ALA A 329 17.38 -5.23 -9.12
C ALA A 329 16.28 -4.99 -8.08
N VAL A 330 16.21 -3.78 -7.56
CA VAL A 330 15.11 -3.35 -6.68
C VAL A 330 13.93 -2.94 -7.54
N ASN A 331 12.75 -3.46 -7.21
CA ASN A 331 11.49 -3.17 -7.89
C ASN A 331 10.55 -2.46 -6.92
N PRO A 332 10.50 -1.11 -6.92
CA PRO A 332 9.53 -0.36 -6.12
C PRO A 332 8.14 -0.49 -6.76
N VAL A 333 7.12 -0.88 -5.97
CA VAL A 333 5.79 -1.26 -6.49
C VAL A 333 4.61 -0.65 -5.74
N SER A 334 4.84 -0.06 -4.58
CA SER A 334 3.77 0.55 -3.79
C SER A 334 4.27 1.72 -2.96
N ILE A 335 3.36 2.61 -2.59
CA ILE A 335 3.66 3.82 -1.82
C ILE A 335 2.56 4.03 -0.78
N ALA A 336 2.97 4.34 0.44
CA ALA A 336 2.11 4.88 1.48
C ALA A 336 2.67 6.22 1.97
N THR A 337 1.81 7.21 2.11
CA THR A 337 2.15 8.52 2.70
C THR A 337 1.53 8.61 4.09
N LEU A 338 2.26 9.18 5.04
CA LEU A 338 1.70 9.41 6.36
C LEU A 338 0.66 10.54 6.32
N PRO A 339 -0.47 10.41 7.01
CA PRO A 339 -1.47 11.46 7.13
C PRO A 339 -0.93 12.78 7.69
N ASP A 340 0.11 12.74 8.52
CA ASP A 340 0.78 13.94 9.04
C ASP A 340 1.65 14.67 8.00
N GLY A 341 1.92 14.04 6.85
CA GLY A 341 2.72 14.58 5.75
C GLY A 341 4.22 14.57 5.97
N THR A 342 4.73 13.94 7.04
CA THR A 342 6.18 13.98 7.36
C THR A 342 7.02 13.02 6.56
N ARG A 343 6.45 11.88 6.14
CA ARG A 343 7.15 10.79 5.44
C ARG A 343 6.29 10.12 4.38
N ALA A 344 6.98 9.56 3.38
CA ALA A 344 6.43 8.59 2.45
C ALA A 344 7.24 7.29 2.55
N TYR A 345 6.59 6.17 2.33
CA TYR A 345 7.17 4.83 2.40
C TYR A 345 6.99 4.15 1.06
N VAL A 346 8.07 3.58 0.53
CA VAL A 346 8.08 2.90 -0.77
C VAL A 346 8.35 1.42 -0.55
N GLY A 347 7.36 0.59 -0.83
CA GLY A 347 7.47 -0.86 -0.81
C GLY A 347 8.15 -1.37 -2.07
N SER A 348 9.15 -2.23 -1.90
CA SER A 348 9.94 -2.78 -2.99
C SER A 348 10.26 -4.24 -2.74
N TYR A 349 10.52 -4.97 -3.82
CA TYR A 349 11.05 -6.33 -3.74
C TYR A 349 12.27 -6.50 -4.63
N ARG A 350 13.06 -7.56 -4.35
CA ARG A 350 14.12 -8.08 -5.20
C ARG A 350 13.90 -9.57 -5.40
N PHE A 351 14.07 -10.03 -6.63
CA PHE A 351 13.83 -11.43 -6.98
C PHE A 351 15.03 -12.00 -7.75
N VAL A 352 15.47 -13.19 -7.40
CA VAL A 352 16.65 -13.87 -8.02
C VAL A 352 16.22 -15.16 -8.69
N PRO A 353 16.00 -15.19 -10.01
CA PRO A 353 15.91 -16.44 -10.74
C PRO A 353 17.32 -17.03 -10.94
N PRO A 354 17.53 -18.36 -10.95
CA PRO A 354 16.55 -19.44 -10.75
C PRO A 354 16.38 -19.87 -9.29
N SER A 355 17.09 -19.25 -8.32
CA SER A 355 17.05 -19.68 -6.90
C SER A 355 15.66 -19.49 -6.27
N GLY A 356 14.83 -18.60 -6.84
CA GLY A 356 13.54 -18.23 -6.28
C GLY A 356 13.64 -17.31 -5.04
N ALA A 357 14.85 -16.83 -4.70
CA ALA A 357 15.00 -15.93 -3.55
C ALA A 357 14.26 -14.61 -3.80
N LEU A 358 13.41 -14.25 -2.84
CA LEU A 358 12.60 -13.01 -2.85
C LEU A 358 12.85 -12.25 -1.55
N CYS A 359 13.26 -11.00 -1.66
CA CYS A 359 13.49 -10.12 -0.52
C CYS A 359 12.57 -8.91 -0.63
N SER A 360 11.86 -8.60 0.45
CA SER A 360 10.99 -7.42 0.55
C SER A 360 11.63 -6.35 1.41
N GLN A 361 11.40 -5.08 1.06
CA GLN A 361 11.95 -3.92 1.77
C GLN A 361 11.03 -2.71 1.68
N ILE A 362 11.25 -1.77 2.59
CA ILE A 362 10.64 -0.44 2.57
C ILE A 362 11.75 0.61 2.57
N SER A 363 11.67 1.58 1.66
CA SER A 363 12.47 2.81 1.72
C SER A 363 11.66 3.95 2.30
N VAL A 364 12.23 4.66 3.25
CA VAL A 364 11.59 5.77 3.97
C VAL A 364 12.09 7.10 3.41
N ILE A 365 11.16 7.91 2.94
CA ILE A 365 11.42 9.22 2.34
C ILE A 365 11.04 10.30 3.33
N ASN A 366 11.96 11.20 3.63
CA ASN A 366 11.63 12.45 4.30
C ASN A 366 11.02 13.42 3.29
N THR A 367 9.79 13.85 3.53
CA THR A 367 9.04 14.68 2.60
C THR A 367 9.50 16.14 2.54
N SER A 368 10.17 16.63 3.56
CA SER A 368 10.71 18.01 3.57
C SER A 368 12.00 18.13 2.74
N SER A 369 12.86 17.11 2.78
CA SER A 369 14.13 17.08 2.02
C SER A 369 14.04 16.32 0.71
N ASN A 370 12.99 15.52 0.49
CA ASN A 370 12.82 14.61 -0.64
C ASN A 370 13.99 13.62 -0.76
N THR A 371 14.47 13.08 0.37
CA THR A 371 15.59 12.13 0.41
C THR A 371 15.23 10.86 1.15
N ILE A 372 15.90 9.76 0.80
CA ILE A 372 15.80 8.50 1.55
C ILE A 372 16.54 8.68 2.87
N ILE A 373 15.87 8.42 4.00
CA ILE A 373 16.44 8.52 5.35
C ILE A 373 16.65 7.16 6.01
N ALA A 374 15.97 6.12 5.53
CA ALA A 374 16.14 4.75 6.01
C ALA A 374 15.71 3.75 4.93
N THR A 375 16.27 2.54 4.99
CA THR A 375 15.81 1.39 4.23
C THR A 375 15.68 0.20 5.19
N ILE A 376 14.49 -0.40 5.21
CA ILE A 376 14.09 -1.41 6.19
C ILE A 376 13.93 -2.73 5.43
N SER A 377 14.68 -3.77 5.81
CA SER A 377 14.44 -5.12 5.32
C SER A 377 13.21 -5.72 5.99
N LEU A 378 12.29 -6.26 5.22
CA LEU A 378 11.11 -6.97 5.73
C LEU A 378 11.33 -8.49 5.79
N GLY A 379 12.52 -8.96 5.38
CA GLY A 379 12.89 -10.35 5.34
C GLY A 379 12.97 -10.91 3.93
N SER A 380 13.22 -12.21 3.87
CA SER A 380 13.32 -12.98 2.62
C SER A 380 12.52 -14.26 2.68
N THR A 381 12.07 -14.72 1.51
CA THR A 381 11.42 -16.02 1.32
C THR A 381 11.93 -16.66 0.05
N THR A 382 11.54 -17.90 -0.22
CA THR A 382 11.86 -18.59 -1.47
C THR A 382 10.57 -18.97 -2.19
N VAL A 383 10.47 -18.56 -3.44
CA VAL A 383 9.40 -18.97 -4.34
C VAL A 383 9.80 -20.28 -5.02
N ASP A 384 8.92 -21.27 -5.01
CA ASP A 384 9.17 -22.56 -5.68
C ASP A 384 9.09 -22.36 -7.20
N MET A 385 10.28 -22.30 -7.84
CA MET A 385 10.39 -22.12 -9.29
C MET A 385 10.18 -23.42 -10.08
N ALA A 386 10.30 -24.58 -9.44
CA ALA A 386 10.11 -25.88 -10.10
C ALA A 386 8.60 -26.22 -10.25
N ASN A 387 7.79 -25.75 -9.29
CA ASN A 387 6.34 -25.86 -9.30
C ASN A 387 5.71 -24.54 -8.90
N PRO A 388 5.77 -23.52 -9.77
CA PRO A 388 5.20 -22.22 -9.44
C PRO A 388 3.68 -22.36 -9.29
N LYS A 389 3.23 -22.49 -8.05
CA LYS A 389 1.80 -22.47 -7.76
C LYS A 389 1.33 -21.03 -7.90
N PRO A 390 0.25 -20.80 -8.64
CA PRO A 390 -0.33 -19.48 -8.68
C PRO A 390 -0.73 -19.05 -7.27
N THR A 391 0.00 -18.09 -6.69
CA THR A 391 -0.24 -17.63 -5.32
C THR A 391 -1.17 -16.41 -5.27
N GLY A 392 -1.48 -15.84 -6.42
CA GLY A 392 -2.14 -14.53 -6.50
C GLY A 392 -1.17 -13.36 -6.35
N CYS A 393 0.12 -13.64 -6.10
CA CYS A 393 1.18 -12.65 -6.04
C CYS A 393 1.78 -12.39 -7.44
N ASN A 394 2.26 -11.20 -7.71
CA ASN A 394 2.77 -10.79 -9.03
C ASN A 394 4.30 -10.80 -9.10
N THR A 395 4.97 -11.69 -8.34
CA THR A 395 6.43 -11.66 -8.20
C THR A 395 7.14 -12.71 -9.03
N ALA A 396 6.53 -13.86 -9.29
CA ALA A 396 7.19 -14.93 -10.04
C ALA A 396 7.11 -14.66 -11.55
N ALA A 397 8.25 -14.83 -12.25
CA ALA A 397 8.36 -14.64 -13.70
C ALA A 397 7.43 -15.54 -14.54
N SER A 398 6.90 -16.62 -13.94
CA SER A 398 5.94 -17.54 -14.57
C SER A 398 4.48 -17.15 -14.38
N ILE A 399 4.19 -16.12 -13.58
CA ILE A 399 2.82 -15.64 -13.36
C ILE A 399 2.51 -14.59 -14.43
N PRO A 400 1.40 -14.73 -15.18
CA PRO A 400 0.99 -13.71 -16.12
C PRO A 400 0.87 -12.35 -15.43
N ALA A 401 1.37 -11.29 -16.07
CA ALA A 401 1.27 -9.92 -15.54
C ALA A 401 -0.16 -9.35 -15.59
N THR A 402 -1.13 -10.16 -16.00
CA THR A 402 -2.53 -9.77 -16.18
C THR A 402 -3.40 -10.30 -15.04
N PRO A 403 -4.41 -9.56 -14.59
CA PRO A 403 -5.40 -10.05 -13.62
C PRO A 403 -5.92 -11.47 -13.98
N PRO A 404 -6.27 -12.29 -12.96
CA PRO A 404 -6.70 -11.90 -11.60
C PRO A 404 -5.62 -11.86 -10.51
N PHE A 405 -4.37 -11.66 -10.85
CA PHE A 405 -3.28 -11.66 -9.86
C PHE A 405 -3.24 -10.36 -9.04
N ALA A 406 -2.68 -10.45 -7.83
CA ALA A 406 -2.41 -9.27 -7.03
C ALA A 406 -1.53 -8.28 -7.82
N ARG A 407 -1.88 -7.01 -7.74
CA ARG A 407 -1.16 -5.96 -8.45
C ARG A 407 0.22 -5.69 -7.84
N PHE A 408 0.38 -6.04 -6.58
CA PHE A 408 1.56 -5.74 -5.80
C PHE A 408 2.04 -6.96 -5.03
N SER A 409 3.32 -7.27 -5.15
CA SER A 409 3.97 -8.26 -4.28
C SER A 409 4.22 -7.71 -2.86
N VAL A 410 4.30 -6.38 -2.73
CA VAL A 410 4.35 -5.64 -1.47
C VAL A 410 3.36 -4.49 -1.55
N SER A 411 2.27 -4.54 -0.78
CA SER A 411 1.26 -3.48 -0.69
C SER A 411 1.39 -2.76 0.65
N LEU A 412 1.34 -1.43 0.64
CA LEU A 412 1.54 -0.60 1.83
C LEU A 412 0.29 0.16 2.23
N ALA A 413 0.06 0.28 3.54
CA ALA A 413 -0.88 1.23 4.12
C ALA A 413 -0.28 1.89 5.36
N ALA A 414 -0.54 3.18 5.54
CA ALA A 414 -0.20 3.92 6.76
C ALA A 414 -1.43 3.99 7.68
N SER A 415 -1.21 3.86 8.99
CA SER A 415 -2.28 4.07 9.97
C SER A 415 -2.74 5.54 9.99
N ALA A 416 -4.01 5.76 10.33
CA ALA A 416 -4.61 7.09 10.34
C ALA A 416 -3.93 8.05 11.32
N ASP A 417 -3.36 7.53 12.41
CA ASP A 417 -2.60 8.28 13.42
C ASP A 417 -1.12 8.51 13.06
N SER A 418 -0.69 8.08 11.88
CA SER A 418 0.71 8.14 11.42
C SER A 418 1.72 7.36 12.27
N SER A 419 1.29 6.49 13.19
CA SER A 419 2.20 5.77 14.10
C SER A 419 2.81 4.51 13.50
N ARG A 420 2.15 3.93 12.48
CA ARG A 420 2.52 2.66 11.84
C ARG A 420 2.43 2.71 10.32
N VAL A 421 3.27 1.90 9.69
CA VAL A 421 3.10 1.49 8.29
C VAL A 421 3.06 -0.03 8.24
N TYR A 422 2.07 -0.54 7.55
CA TYR A 422 1.83 -1.97 7.36
C TYR A 422 2.18 -2.35 5.94
N ALA A 423 2.87 -3.47 5.77
CA ALA A 423 3.24 -4.02 4.48
C ALA A 423 2.70 -5.45 4.33
N ALA A 424 1.76 -5.63 3.43
CA ALA A 424 1.32 -6.95 3.00
C ALA A 424 2.38 -7.55 2.07
N ASN A 425 3.10 -8.56 2.55
CA ASN A 425 4.13 -9.28 1.79
C ASN A 425 3.53 -10.56 1.22
N CYS A 426 3.12 -10.52 -0.03
CA CYS A 426 2.30 -11.54 -0.66
C CYS A 426 2.96 -12.93 -0.63
N ASP A 427 4.12 -13.09 -1.22
CA ASP A 427 4.81 -14.39 -1.28
C ASP A 427 5.41 -14.82 0.06
N ALA A 428 5.75 -13.87 0.93
CA ALA A 428 6.24 -14.16 2.28
C ALA A 428 5.11 -14.54 3.26
N ARG A 429 3.86 -14.38 2.85
CA ARG A 429 2.65 -14.74 3.61
C ARG A 429 2.59 -14.12 4.99
N ASN A 430 2.98 -12.86 5.07
CA ASN A 430 2.94 -12.09 6.32
C ASN A 430 2.59 -10.62 6.06
N THR A 431 2.19 -9.94 7.13
CA THR A 431 2.08 -8.49 7.17
C THR A 431 3.16 -7.96 8.09
N ALA A 432 4.11 -7.22 7.54
CA ALA A 432 5.14 -6.54 8.29
C ALA A 432 4.61 -5.23 8.86
N ILE A 433 4.95 -4.94 10.12
CA ILE A 433 4.54 -3.73 10.84
C ILE A 433 5.77 -2.89 11.14
N VAL A 434 5.80 -1.68 10.65
CA VAL A 434 6.88 -0.72 10.86
C VAL A 434 6.40 0.43 11.73
N ARG A 435 7.11 0.69 12.81
CA ARG A 435 6.88 1.85 13.67
C ARG A 435 7.51 3.10 13.02
N THR A 436 6.72 4.15 12.86
CA THR A 436 7.17 5.36 12.16
C THR A 436 8.11 6.24 12.98
N LEU A 437 8.03 6.19 14.31
CA LEU A 437 8.85 6.99 15.22
C LEU A 437 10.36 6.81 14.96
N ASP A 438 10.80 5.57 14.79
CA ASP A 438 12.22 5.18 14.62
C ASP A 438 12.49 4.38 13.36
N ASN A 439 11.49 4.18 12.50
CA ASN A 439 11.52 3.35 11.30
C ASN A 439 11.95 1.90 11.57
N ALA A 440 11.56 1.36 12.72
CA ALA A 440 11.87 0.00 13.10
C ALA A 440 10.80 -1.00 12.64
N LEU A 441 11.22 -2.13 12.07
CA LEU A 441 10.35 -3.29 11.91
C LEU A 441 10.03 -3.85 13.30
N VAL A 442 8.75 -3.81 13.68
CA VAL A 442 8.29 -4.24 15.01
C VAL A 442 7.94 -5.72 15.00
N LEU A 443 7.21 -6.15 13.99
CA LEU A 443 6.61 -7.47 13.93
C LEU A 443 6.31 -7.89 12.49
N ASN A 444 6.37 -9.20 12.23
CA ASN A 444 5.79 -9.84 11.06
C ASN A 444 4.63 -10.71 11.52
N LEU A 445 3.40 -10.27 11.27
CA LEU A 445 2.20 -11.06 11.54
C LEU A 445 2.02 -12.09 10.42
N PRO A 446 1.95 -13.39 10.73
CA PRO A 446 1.65 -14.39 9.72
C PRO A 446 0.23 -14.19 9.17
N ALA A 447 0.04 -14.44 7.89
CA ALA A 447 -1.29 -14.49 7.29
C ALA A 447 -2.12 -15.62 7.93
N PRO A 448 -3.45 -15.49 7.97
CA PRO A 448 -4.32 -16.53 8.52
C PRO A 448 -4.14 -17.84 7.74
N LEU A 449 -4.36 -18.96 8.41
CA LEU A 449 -4.41 -20.26 7.76
C LEU A 449 -5.68 -20.35 6.90
N SER A 450 -5.60 -21.03 5.77
CA SER A 450 -6.82 -21.33 5.02
C SER A 450 -7.66 -22.32 5.83
N ASP A 451 -8.97 -22.14 5.85
CA ASP A 451 -9.89 -23.01 6.60
C ASP A 451 -10.03 -24.43 6.00
N PHE A 452 -9.31 -24.73 4.92
CA PHE A 452 -9.45 -25.96 4.19
C PHE A 452 -8.38 -26.97 4.60
N LYS A 453 -8.84 -28.14 5.05
CA LYS A 453 -7.97 -29.30 5.25
C LYS A 453 -7.41 -29.76 3.92
N THR A 454 -6.09 -29.87 3.84
CA THR A 454 -5.46 -30.55 2.69
C THR A 454 -5.91 -32.00 2.64
N ALA A 455 -6.00 -32.59 1.45
CA ALA A 455 -6.42 -33.99 1.24
C ALA A 455 -5.65 -35.01 2.08
N ASN A 456 -4.43 -34.66 2.47
CA ASN A 456 -3.52 -35.54 3.23
C ASN A 456 -3.53 -35.28 4.74
N GLY A 457 -4.48 -34.47 5.26
CA GLY A 457 -4.54 -34.13 6.68
C GLY A 457 -3.42 -33.21 7.18
N SER A 458 -2.60 -32.68 6.27
CA SER A 458 -1.59 -31.66 6.60
C SER A 458 -2.28 -30.37 7.04
N ALA A 459 -1.61 -29.60 7.89
CA ALA A 459 -2.09 -28.25 8.25
C ALA A 459 -2.31 -27.41 6.99
N PRO A 460 -3.42 -26.64 6.91
CA PRO A 460 -3.66 -25.77 5.76
C PRO A 460 -2.53 -24.73 5.64
N PRO A 461 -2.08 -24.40 4.41
CA PRO A 461 -1.06 -23.39 4.23
C PRO A 461 -1.59 -22.00 4.61
N PRO A 462 -0.73 -21.08 5.06
CA PRO A 462 -1.10 -19.68 5.22
C PRO A 462 -1.58 -19.08 3.90
N GLN A 463 -2.52 -18.16 3.98
CA GLN A 463 -2.99 -17.36 2.85
C GLN A 463 -1.91 -16.35 2.39
N ASN A 464 -2.15 -15.71 1.26
CA ASN A 464 -1.27 -14.69 0.70
C ASN A 464 -1.88 -13.31 0.88
N PRO A 465 -1.27 -12.39 1.64
CA PRO A 465 -1.73 -11.00 1.73
C PRO A 465 -1.52 -10.31 0.36
N VAL A 466 -2.60 -10.02 -0.34
CA VAL A 466 -2.57 -9.47 -1.71
C VAL A 466 -2.75 -7.97 -1.75
N PHE A 467 -3.42 -7.40 -0.74
CA PHE A 467 -3.70 -5.98 -0.64
C PHE A 467 -3.88 -5.55 0.81
N ILE A 468 -3.60 -4.28 1.10
CA ILE A 468 -3.78 -3.72 2.44
C ILE A 468 -4.35 -2.30 2.35
N LEU A 469 -5.26 -1.97 3.25
CA LEU A 469 -5.80 -0.62 3.38
C LEU A 469 -5.94 -0.23 4.85
N ALA A 470 -5.75 1.05 5.14
CA ALA A 470 -6.01 1.60 6.46
C ALA A 470 -7.49 1.99 6.60
N GLY A 471 -8.03 1.78 7.79
CA GLY A 471 -9.28 2.39 8.22
C GLY A 471 -9.08 3.84 8.68
N THR A 472 -10.17 4.57 8.77
CA THR A 472 -10.22 5.94 9.29
C THR A 472 -10.16 5.96 10.80
#